data_9091c670f09180fa2add4640d8577d70
#
_entry.id   9091c670f09180fa2add4640d8577d70
#
_cell.length_a   1.000
_cell.length_b   1.000
_cell.length_c   1.000
_cell.angle_alpha   90.00
_cell.angle_beta   90.00
_cell.angle_gamma   90.00
#
_symmetry.space_group_name_H-M   'P 1'
#
loop_
_entity.id
_entity.type
_entity.pdbx_description
1 polymer ?
#
loop_
_entity_poly.entity_id
_entity_poly.type
_entity_poly.pdbx_seq_one_letter_code
_entity_poly.pdbx_strand_id
1 'polypeptide(L)'
;MPFSFKISHFLVVKKSFDYLTIIDCNLYLMVHLKDNFGRTFPYFRISITDVCNFKCGYCLPDGYQKPENKKTFLTLDEIRRIGIALSELGVCKIRLTGGEPTVRKDFLDIVKNLKSLPGIKKVVMTTNGYNLKQIARPLIENKIDGINISIDSLDREKFKFITGMDKLEDILAGLKILQDNNFKKIKINAVLLKGVNDSEEDFNKWEQFVKINYVDFRYIELMQTGDNLDYFKKYHVSANVFRDYLLKKEWIHQTAGFDSGPSKNYIHKDFRGKFGIIAPYSKDFCKSCNRLRITAQGDLRLCLFGDTGISLRALLQNDEQIPQLKDLINAQLNFKKESHYLELGNTGITPHLASIGG
;
A
#
# COMPACT_ATOMS: atom_id res chain seq x y z
N MET A 1 -12.03 -48.92 33.61
CA MET A 1 -11.14 -49.18 32.47
C MET A 1 -10.86 -47.84 31.78
N PRO A 2 -9.66 -47.30 31.81
CA PRO A 2 -9.34 -46.03 31.14
C PRO A 2 -8.84 -46.30 29.71
N PHE A 3 -9.41 -45.60 28.75
CA PHE A 3 -8.95 -45.60 27.36
C PHE A 3 -7.70 -44.76 27.23
N SER A 4 -6.61 -45.43 26.87
CA SER A 4 -5.30 -44.84 26.51
C SER A 4 -5.33 -44.37 25.06
N PHE A 5 -5.18 -43.07 24.80
CA PHE A 5 -4.88 -42.57 23.47
C PHE A 5 -3.36 -42.63 23.21
N LYS A 6 -2.97 -43.51 22.29
CA LYS A 6 -1.61 -43.58 21.76
C LYS A 6 -1.36 -42.39 20.84
N ILE A 7 -0.38 -41.57 21.23
CA ILE A 7 0.21 -40.56 20.35
C ILE A 7 1.15 -41.26 19.37
N SER A 8 0.76 -41.30 18.10
CA SER A 8 1.58 -41.83 17.02
C SER A 8 2.70 -40.87 16.67
N HIS A 9 3.91 -41.42 16.55
CA HIS A 9 5.15 -40.77 16.19
C HIS A 9 5.03 -40.03 14.87
N PHE A 10 5.28 -38.72 14.87
CA PHE A 10 5.62 -38.00 13.65
C PHE A 10 7.15 -38.04 13.45
N LEU A 11 7.55 -38.65 12.34
CA LEU A 11 8.92 -38.65 11.85
C LEU A 11 9.37 -37.21 11.60
N VAL A 12 10.42 -36.81 12.30
CA VAL A 12 11.13 -35.54 12.04
C VAL A 12 11.99 -35.73 10.79
N VAL A 13 11.47 -35.30 9.65
CA VAL A 13 12.30 -35.10 8.46
C VAL A 13 12.98 -33.75 8.61
N LYS A 14 14.27 -33.77 8.93
CA LYS A 14 15.16 -32.60 8.88
C LYS A 14 15.27 -32.10 7.44
N LYS A 15 14.44 -31.10 7.06
CA LYS A 15 14.74 -30.16 5.99
C LYS A 15 14.54 -28.77 6.59
N SER A 16 15.53 -27.91 6.42
CA SER A 16 15.57 -26.52 6.86
C SER A 16 14.36 -25.75 6.33
N PHE A 17 13.27 -25.78 7.09
CA PHE A 17 12.16 -24.87 6.91
C PHE A 17 12.39 -23.68 7.83
N ASP A 18 12.49 -22.51 7.22
CA ASP A 18 12.63 -21.25 7.92
C ASP A 18 11.54 -21.12 9.00
N TYR A 19 11.93 -20.84 10.24
CA TYR A 19 11.07 -20.55 11.38
C TYR A 19 10.04 -19.42 11.12
N LEU A 20 10.21 -18.65 10.07
CA LEU A 20 9.31 -17.61 9.59
C LEU A 20 7.94 -18.16 9.12
N THR A 21 7.88 -19.38 8.60
CA THR A 21 6.63 -19.94 8.04
C THR A 21 5.64 -20.38 9.13
N ILE A 22 6.13 -20.79 10.31
CA ILE A 22 5.27 -21.24 11.43
C ILE A 22 4.64 -20.03 12.15
N ILE A 23 5.36 -18.90 12.21
CA ILE A 23 4.83 -17.67 12.81
C ILE A 23 3.71 -17.08 11.95
N ASP A 24 3.79 -17.19 10.62
CA ASP A 24 2.76 -16.69 9.70
C ASP A 24 1.44 -17.51 9.81
N CYS A 25 1.51 -18.83 10.04
CA CYS A 25 0.31 -19.65 10.23
C CYS A 25 -0.45 -19.36 11.53
N ASN A 26 0.25 -19.06 12.63
CA ASN A 26 -0.41 -18.68 13.89
C ASN A 26 -1.05 -17.28 13.82
N LEU A 27 -0.51 -16.37 12.97
CA LEU A 27 -1.10 -15.06 12.75
C LEU A 27 -2.44 -15.13 12.00
N TYR A 28 -2.59 -16.10 11.09
CA TYR A 28 -3.84 -16.31 10.33
C TYR A 28 -5.04 -16.62 11.23
N LEU A 29 -4.81 -17.32 12.33
CA LEU A 29 -5.86 -17.68 13.29
C LEU A 29 -6.33 -16.53 14.19
N MET A 30 -5.61 -15.39 14.19
CA MET A 30 -5.89 -14.25 15.07
C MET A 30 -6.57 -13.07 14.37
N VAL A 31 -6.80 -13.09 13.05
CA VAL A 31 -7.50 -12.01 12.35
C VAL A 31 -8.99 -12.18 12.48
N HIS A 32 -9.62 -11.35 13.29
CA HIS A 32 -11.06 -11.38 13.53
C HIS A 32 -11.87 -10.69 12.42
N LEU A 33 -11.22 -9.80 11.66
CA LEU A 33 -11.85 -9.03 10.58
C LEU A 33 -12.05 -9.90 9.34
N LYS A 34 -13.30 -10.30 9.09
CA LYS A 34 -13.70 -11.12 7.95
C LYS A 34 -14.99 -10.57 7.34
N ASP A 35 -15.08 -10.51 6.01
CA ASP A 35 -16.28 -10.10 5.31
C ASP A 35 -17.17 -11.31 4.92
N ASN A 36 -18.33 -11.00 4.35
CA ASN A 36 -19.30 -12.03 3.92
C ASN A 36 -18.81 -12.91 2.76
N PHE A 37 -17.69 -12.54 2.12
CA PHE A 37 -17.06 -13.30 1.02
C PHE A 37 -15.87 -14.13 1.49
N GLY A 38 -15.64 -14.21 2.80
CA GLY A 38 -14.57 -14.99 3.40
C GLY A 38 -13.18 -14.33 3.34
N ARG A 39 -13.07 -13.08 2.87
CA ARG A 39 -11.80 -12.35 2.85
C ARG A 39 -11.45 -11.86 4.24
N THR A 40 -10.17 -11.95 4.61
CA THR A 40 -9.63 -11.45 5.89
C THR A 40 -8.82 -10.19 5.69
N PHE A 41 -8.77 -9.30 6.70
CA PHE A 41 -8.19 -7.97 6.60
C PHE A 41 -7.07 -7.72 7.62
N PRO A 42 -5.92 -8.40 7.48
CA PRO A 42 -4.75 -8.18 8.35
C PRO A 42 -3.99 -6.89 8.06
N TYR A 43 -4.43 -6.13 7.04
CA TYR A 43 -3.71 -4.99 6.51
C TYR A 43 -4.61 -3.76 6.34
N PHE A 44 -4.26 -2.67 7.03
CA PHE A 44 -4.91 -1.36 6.91
C PHE A 44 -3.99 -0.32 6.27
N ARG A 45 -4.63 0.58 5.52
CA ARG A 45 -4.00 1.82 5.05
C ARG A 45 -4.60 2.98 5.81
N ILE A 46 -3.76 3.82 6.40
CA ILE A 46 -4.17 5.03 7.12
C ILE A 46 -3.59 6.22 6.38
N SER A 47 -4.47 7.02 5.78
CA SER A 47 -4.12 8.34 5.29
C SER A 47 -3.97 9.27 6.50
N ILE A 48 -2.85 9.94 6.64
CA ILE A 48 -2.60 10.83 7.76
C ILE A 48 -2.69 12.31 7.38
N THR A 49 -2.79 12.60 6.09
CA THR A 49 -2.97 13.94 5.52
C THR A 49 -3.46 13.84 4.08
N ASP A 50 -4.20 14.83 3.59
CA ASP A 50 -4.52 14.96 2.16
C ASP A 50 -3.54 15.89 1.44
N VAL A 51 -2.73 16.63 2.21
CA VAL A 51 -1.74 17.55 1.64
C VAL A 51 -0.71 16.78 0.84
N CYS A 52 -0.49 17.20 -0.39
CA CYS A 52 0.58 16.71 -1.25
C CYS A 52 1.35 17.90 -1.82
N ASN A 53 2.66 17.75 -1.91
CA ASN A 53 3.56 18.74 -2.49
C ASN A 53 3.87 18.47 -3.97
N PHE A 54 3.25 17.42 -4.58
CA PHE A 54 3.31 17.12 -6.01
C PHE A 54 1.99 17.45 -6.71
N LYS A 55 2.05 17.54 -8.05
CA LYS A 55 0.91 17.83 -8.94
C LYS A 55 0.78 16.76 -10.01
N CYS A 56 0.75 15.48 -9.59
CA CYS A 56 0.67 14.38 -10.54
C CYS A 56 -0.63 14.45 -11.33
N GLY A 57 -0.51 14.44 -12.69
CA GLY A 57 -1.64 14.62 -13.60
C GLY A 57 -2.77 13.61 -13.43
N TYR A 58 -2.47 12.41 -12.95
CA TYR A 58 -3.48 11.37 -12.68
C TYR A 58 -4.12 11.47 -11.28
N CYS A 59 -3.62 12.34 -10.39
CA CYS A 59 -4.04 12.39 -8.98
C CYS A 59 -4.48 13.78 -8.53
N LEU A 60 -3.62 14.77 -8.60
CA LEU A 60 -3.85 16.16 -8.17
C LEU A 60 -3.24 17.12 -9.21
N PRO A 61 -3.78 17.23 -10.42
CA PRO A 61 -3.19 18.03 -11.50
C PRO A 61 -3.00 19.50 -11.13
N ASP A 62 -3.93 20.08 -10.36
CA ASP A 62 -3.89 21.46 -9.89
C ASP A 62 -3.14 21.63 -8.55
N GLY A 63 -2.56 20.51 -8.03
CA GLY A 63 -1.98 20.46 -6.70
C GLY A 63 -3.01 20.44 -5.59
N TYR A 64 -2.55 20.36 -4.35
CA TYR A 64 -3.45 20.36 -3.21
C TYR A 64 -4.11 21.72 -3.01
N GLN A 65 -5.43 21.71 -3.03
CA GLN A 65 -6.27 22.88 -2.70
C GLN A 65 -6.88 22.67 -1.31
N LYS A 66 -6.71 23.65 -0.42
CA LYS A 66 -7.30 23.56 0.92
C LYS A 66 -8.80 23.81 0.84
N PRO A 67 -9.67 22.85 1.18
CA PRO A 67 -11.11 23.06 1.19
C PRO A 67 -11.51 24.11 2.22
N GLU A 68 -12.51 24.97 1.91
CA GLU A 68 -13.00 26.02 2.82
C GLU A 68 -13.51 25.45 4.14
N ASN A 69 -14.30 24.35 4.08
CA ASN A 69 -14.91 23.70 5.25
C ASN A 69 -14.19 22.41 5.65
N LYS A 70 -12.86 22.45 5.74
CA LYS A 70 -12.07 21.27 6.01
C LYS A 70 -12.19 20.79 7.45
N LYS A 71 -12.61 19.52 7.63
CA LYS A 71 -12.40 18.78 8.89
C LYS A 71 -10.90 18.70 9.20
N THR A 72 -10.54 18.79 10.47
CA THR A 72 -9.14 18.61 10.89
C THR A 72 -8.65 17.20 10.59
N PHE A 73 -7.35 17.02 10.33
CA PHE A 73 -6.75 15.71 10.23
C PHE A 73 -6.76 14.99 11.58
N LEU A 74 -6.68 13.67 11.53
CA LEU A 74 -6.49 12.84 12.72
C LEU A 74 -5.25 13.31 13.51
N THR A 75 -5.40 13.47 14.81
CA THR A 75 -4.32 13.76 15.75
C THR A 75 -3.46 12.52 15.98
N LEU A 76 -2.30 12.69 16.61
CA LEU A 76 -1.44 11.56 17.01
C LEU A 76 -2.18 10.59 17.94
N ASP A 77 -2.96 11.10 18.91
CA ASP A 77 -3.74 10.29 19.86
C ASP A 77 -4.88 9.55 19.17
N GLU A 78 -5.60 10.19 18.23
CA GLU A 78 -6.63 9.52 17.44
C GLU A 78 -6.04 8.37 16.61
N ILE A 79 -4.87 8.58 15.98
CA ILE A 79 -4.15 7.54 15.23
C ILE A 79 -3.70 6.40 16.16
N ARG A 80 -3.25 6.71 17.38
CA ARG A 80 -2.90 5.73 18.40
C ARG A 80 -4.10 4.86 18.78
N ARG A 81 -5.26 5.46 19.06
CA ARG A 81 -6.50 4.73 19.39
C ARG A 81 -6.93 3.82 18.24
N ILE A 82 -6.89 4.32 17.01
CA ILE A 82 -7.11 3.48 15.81
C ILE A 82 -6.12 2.31 15.80
N GLY A 83 -4.84 2.57 16.02
CA GLY A 83 -3.80 1.53 16.04
C GLY A 83 -4.06 0.45 17.09
N ILE A 84 -4.48 0.83 18.31
CA ILE A 84 -4.84 -0.11 19.39
C ILE A 84 -6.05 -0.97 18.96
N ALA A 85 -7.13 -0.35 18.51
CA ALA A 85 -8.32 -1.06 18.06
C ALA A 85 -7.99 -2.08 16.93
N LEU A 86 -7.20 -1.66 15.95
CA LEU A 86 -6.76 -2.52 14.85
C LEU A 86 -5.87 -3.67 15.33
N SER A 87 -4.95 -3.39 16.27
CA SER A 87 -4.08 -4.41 16.89
C SER A 87 -4.89 -5.50 17.57
N GLU A 88 -5.90 -5.11 18.36
CA GLU A 88 -6.81 -6.03 19.07
C GLU A 88 -7.75 -6.79 18.12
N LEU A 89 -8.05 -6.25 16.95
CA LEU A 89 -8.80 -6.92 15.88
C LEU A 89 -7.94 -7.87 15.03
N GLY A 90 -6.67 -8.06 15.39
CA GLY A 90 -5.73 -8.95 14.68
C GLY A 90 -5.11 -8.35 13.42
N VAL A 91 -5.19 -7.04 13.23
CA VAL A 91 -4.45 -6.35 12.17
C VAL A 91 -2.96 -6.34 12.53
N CYS A 92 -2.13 -6.86 11.64
CA CYS A 92 -0.69 -6.96 11.87
C CYS A 92 0.14 -5.99 11.02
N LYS A 93 -0.49 -5.33 10.04
CA LYS A 93 0.20 -4.43 9.11
C LYS A 93 -0.55 -3.12 8.92
N ILE A 94 0.15 -2.02 9.14
CA ILE A 94 -0.36 -0.68 8.85
C ILE A 94 0.53 -0.03 7.79
N ARG A 95 -0.12 0.58 6.78
CA ARG A 95 0.54 1.44 5.82
C ARG A 95 0.15 2.88 6.05
N LEU A 96 1.13 3.71 6.36
CA LEU A 96 0.97 5.14 6.37
C LEU A 96 1.03 5.70 4.95
N THR A 97 0.09 6.54 4.63
CA THR A 97 -0.07 7.16 3.32
C THR A 97 -0.78 8.52 3.49
N GLY A 98 -1.25 9.10 2.40
CA GLY A 98 -1.98 10.37 2.39
C GLY A 98 -1.94 10.96 1.00
N GLY A 99 -1.91 12.28 0.90
CA GLY A 99 -1.27 12.97 -0.19
C GLY A 99 0.22 12.61 -0.17
N GLU A 100 1.00 13.34 0.63
CA GLU A 100 2.37 12.93 0.97
C GLU A 100 2.54 12.87 2.51
N PRO A 101 2.72 11.70 3.12
CA PRO A 101 2.74 11.58 4.58
C PRO A 101 3.89 12.34 5.24
N THR A 102 5.02 12.52 4.55
CA THR A 102 6.21 13.17 5.08
C THR A 102 6.12 14.69 5.18
N VAL A 103 5.03 15.29 4.69
CA VAL A 103 4.75 16.74 4.91
C VAL A 103 4.18 16.99 6.32
N ARG A 104 3.70 15.96 7.01
CA ARG A 104 3.29 16.06 8.41
C ARG A 104 4.51 16.14 9.33
N LYS A 105 4.52 17.15 10.20
CA LYS A 105 5.64 17.37 11.13
C LYS A 105 5.82 16.24 12.15
N ASP A 106 4.71 15.66 12.61
CA ASP A 106 4.66 14.55 13.59
C ASP A 106 4.71 13.15 12.94
N PHE A 107 5.12 13.05 11.66
CA PHE A 107 5.15 11.78 10.91
C PHE A 107 5.98 10.69 11.61
N LEU A 108 7.17 11.03 12.10
CA LEU A 108 8.04 10.08 12.77
C LEU A 108 7.48 9.63 14.14
N ASP A 109 6.79 10.51 14.85
CA ASP A 109 6.11 10.17 16.10
C ASP A 109 4.95 9.19 15.85
N ILE A 110 4.21 9.37 14.75
CA ILE A 110 3.17 8.42 14.31
C ILE A 110 3.80 7.05 14.03
N VAL A 111 4.93 6.98 13.31
CA VAL A 111 5.64 5.72 13.05
C VAL A 111 6.03 5.04 14.35
N LYS A 112 6.70 5.78 15.26
CA LYS A 112 7.16 5.29 16.55
C LYS A 112 6.00 4.77 17.40
N ASN A 113 4.91 5.51 17.46
CA ASN A 113 3.71 5.16 18.22
C ASN A 113 3.10 3.84 17.72
N LEU A 114 2.85 3.72 16.42
CA LEU A 114 2.30 2.50 15.83
C LEU A 114 3.25 1.29 15.96
N LYS A 115 4.56 1.50 15.90
CA LYS A 115 5.56 0.44 16.09
C LYS A 115 5.60 -0.08 17.54
N SER A 116 5.18 0.71 18.52
CA SER A 116 5.13 0.28 19.92
C SER A 116 3.96 -0.64 20.25
N LEU A 117 2.97 -0.74 19.36
CA LEU A 117 1.77 -1.56 19.59
C LEU A 117 2.05 -3.05 19.37
N PRO A 118 1.77 -3.94 20.36
CA PRO A 118 2.22 -5.34 20.33
C PRO A 118 1.72 -6.16 19.14
N GLY A 119 0.46 -5.93 18.70
CA GLY A 119 -0.14 -6.64 17.56
C GLY A 119 0.33 -6.15 16.20
N ILE A 120 0.86 -4.92 16.11
CA ILE A 120 1.31 -4.33 14.84
C ILE A 120 2.73 -4.80 14.52
N LYS A 121 2.84 -5.80 13.67
CA LYS A 121 4.14 -6.39 13.27
C LYS A 121 4.87 -5.59 12.20
N LYS A 122 4.11 -4.89 11.33
CA LYS A 122 4.69 -4.14 10.19
C LYS A 122 4.06 -2.76 10.08
N VAL A 123 4.86 -1.72 10.23
CA VAL A 123 4.51 -0.35 9.85
C VAL A 123 5.30 0.01 8.61
N VAL A 124 4.60 0.27 7.50
CA VAL A 124 5.18 0.58 6.19
C VAL A 124 4.62 1.91 5.68
N MET A 125 5.28 2.54 4.73
CA MET A 125 4.80 3.79 4.15
C MET A 125 4.74 3.77 2.63
N THR A 126 3.97 4.70 2.06
CA THR A 126 4.05 5.11 0.65
C THR A 126 4.37 6.60 0.62
N THR A 127 5.33 6.99 -0.19
CA THR A 127 5.81 8.38 -0.32
C THR A 127 6.14 8.70 -1.78
N ASN A 128 6.01 9.95 -2.17
CA ASN A 128 6.54 10.46 -3.42
C ASN A 128 8.07 10.66 -3.38
N GLY A 129 8.67 10.48 -2.21
CA GLY A 129 10.12 10.55 -2.02
C GLY A 129 10.70 11.96 -1.92
N TYR A 130 9.89 13.01 -1.99
CA TYR A 130 10.37 14.41 -1.98
C TYR A 130 11.33 14.72 -0.83
N ASN A 131 11.00 14.24 0.39
CA ASN A 131 11.81 14.44 1.60
C ASN A 131 12.76 13.28 1.90
N LEU A 132 12.85 12.27 1.03
CA LEU A 132 13.51 11.01 1.34
C LEU A 132 14.98 11.19 1.71
N LYS A 133 15.67 12.12 1.06
CA LYS A 133 17.06 12.46 1.34
C LYS A 133 17.30 12.89 2.80
N GLN A 134 16.33 13.62 3.38
CA GLN A 134 16.39 14.13 4.75
C GLN A 134 15.93 13.09 5.78
N ILE A 135 14.89 12.30 5.45
CA ILE A 135 14.25 11.42 6.43
C ILE A 135 14.70 9.96 6.36
N ALA A 136 15.52 9.56 5.37
CA ALA A 136 15.93 8.16 5.20
C ALA A 136 16.55 7.56 6.48
N ARG A 137 17.52 8.25 7.10
CA ARG A 137 18.14 7.80 8.35
C ARG A 137 17.15 7.80 9.53
N PRO A 138 16.41 8.88 9.81
CA PRO A 138 15.34 8.87 10.83
C PRO A 138 14.31 7.74 10.65
N LEU A 139 13.94 7.37 9.41
CA LEU A 139 13.05 6.24 9.15
C LEU A 139 13.63 4.90 9.60
N ILE A 140 14.93 4.68 9.32
CA ILE A 140 15.65 3.47 9.73
C ILE A 140 15.75 3.41 11.26
N GLU A 141 16.12 4.51 11.92
CA GLU A 141 16.21 4.64 13.37
C GLU A 141 14.88 4.35 14.06
N ASN A 142 13.77 4.82 13.49
CA ASN A 142 12.41 4.54 13.95
C ASN A 142 11.86 3.16 13.48
N LYS A 143 12.73 2.30 12.92
CA LYS A 143 12.44 0.90 12.59
C LYS A 143 11.23 0.74 11.65
N ILE A 144 11.08 1.62 10.64
CA ILE A 144 10.09 1.42 9.58
C ILE A 144 10.33 0.07 8.89
N ASP A 145 9.27 -0.70 8.61
CA ASP A 145 9.42 -2.06 8.07
C ASP A 145 9.48 -2.12 6.55
N GLY A 146 9.17 -1.05 5.86
CA GLY A 146 9.24 -1.01 4.40
C GLY A 146 8.75 0.30 3.82
N ILE A 147 9.31 0.67 2.69
CA ILE A 147 9.02 1.93 2.00
C ILE A 147 8.61 1.63 0.57
N ASN A 148 7.46 2.18 0.16
CA ASN A 148 7.11 2.29 -1.25
C ASN A 148 7.39 3.71 -1.70
N ILE A 149 8.21 3.89 -2.73
CA ILE A 149 8.54 5.17 -3.32
C ILE A 149 7.83 5.25 -4.67
N SER A 150 7.10 6.34 -4.92
CA SER A 150 6.46 6.58 -6.22
C SER A 150 7.46 7.25 -7.15
N ILE A 151 7.88 6.53 -8.21
CA ILE A 151 8.76 7.02 -9.26
C ILE A 151 8.19 6.54 -10.59
N ASP A 152 7.49 7.42 -11.30
CA ASP A 152 6.75 7.05 -12.52
C ASP A 152 7.65 6.89 -13.75
N SER A 153 8.86 7.44 -13.74
CA SER A 153 9.87 7.29 -14.78
C SER A 153 11.28 7.51 -14.24
N LEU A 154 12.27 6.85 -14.84
CA LEU A 154 13.71 7.12 -14.65
C LEU A 154 14.21 8.20 -15.63
N ASP A 155 13.38 8.64 -16.55
CA ASP A 155 13.63 9.78 -17.41
C ASP A 155 13.16 11.06 -16.72
N ARG A 156 14.06 12.05 -16.57
CA ARG A 156 13.81 13.30 -15.83
C ARG A 156 12.66 14.11 -16.41
N GLU A 157 12.59 14.23 -17.73
CA GLU A 157 11.54 15.03 -18.39
C GLU A 157 10.19 14.32 -18.31
N LYS A 158 10.13 13.00 -18.50
CA LYS A 158 8.92 12.22 -18.29
C LYS A 158 8.46 12.27 -16.84
N PHE A 159 9.37 12.14 -15.87
CA PHE A 159 9.05 12.25 -14.44
C PHE A 159 8.46 13.63 -14.11
N LYS A 160 9.10 14.71 -14.58
CA LYS A 160 8.62 16.07 -14.41
C LYS A 160 7.26 16.31 -15.07
N PHE A 161 7.06 15.78 -16.27
CA PHE A 161 5.77 15.84 -16.98
C PHE A 161 4.65 15.17 -16.17
N ILE A 162 4.89 13.97 -15.63
CA ILE A 162 3.88 13.20 -14.89
C ILE A 162 3.57 13.84 -13.53
N THR A 163 4.61 14.28 -12.81
CA THR A 163 4.50 14.68 -11.39
C THR A 163 4.39 16.20 -11.18
N GLY A 164 4.63 17.00 -12.22
CA GLY A 164 4.76 18.45 -12.11
C GLY A 164 5.98 18.94 -11.34
N MET A 165 6.94 18.03 -11.00
CA MET A 165 8.08 18.35 -10.14
C MET A 165 9.38 17.81 -10.70
N ASP A 166 10.41 18.64 -10.71
CA ASP A 166 11.78 18.26 -11.10
C ASP A 166 12.57 17.80 -9.86
N LYS A 167 12.27 16.56 -9.38
CA LYS A 167 12.80 16.01 -8.12
C LYS A 167 13.35 14.60 -8.22
N LEU A 168 13.47 14.05 -9.43
CA LEU A 168 13.93 12.67 -9.62
C LEU A 168 15.29 12.41 -8.97
N GLU A 169 16.27 13.28 -9.20
CA GLU A 169 17.64 13.14 -8.67
C GLU A 169 17.67 13.16 -7.13
N ASP A 170 16.90 14.05 -6.50
CA ASP A 170 16.81 14.11 -5.02
C ASP A 170 16.20 12.82 -4.46
N ILE A 171 15.20 12.27 -5.16
CA ILE A 171 14.54 11.01 -4.75
C ILE A 171 15.51 9.83 -4.89
N LEU A 172 16.24 9.75 -6.00
CA LEU A 172 17.26 8.71 -6.23
C LEU A 172 18.42 8.82 -5.22
N ALA A 173 18.83 10.04 -4.86
CA ALA A 173 19.80 10.25 -3.79
C ALA A 173 19.29 9.75 -2.43
N GLY A 174 18.02 10.00 -2.12
CA GLY A 174 17.38 9.46 -0.91
C GLY A 174 17.28 7.92 -0.92
N LEU A 175 16.96 7.32 -2.06
CA LEU A 175 16.98 5.87 -2.26
C LEU A 175 18.38 5.30 -1.99
N LYS A 176 19.42 5.94 -2.52
CA LYS A 176 20.80 5.52 -2.27
C LYS A 176 21.16 5.55 -0.77
N ILE A 177 20.74 6.56 -0.03
CA ILE A 177 20.96 6.61 1.43
C ILE A 177 20.31 5.40 2.12
N LEU A 178 19.09 5.00 1.75
CA LEU A 178 18.46 3.79 2.29
C LEU A 178 19.29 2.53 1.99
N GLN A 179 19.78 2.39 0.76
CA GLN A 179 20.57 1.24 0.32
C GLN A 179 21.94 1.19 1.01
N ASP A 180 22.65 2.31 1.12
CA ASP A 180 23.94 2.43 1.79
C ASP A 180 23.84 2.08 3.30
N ASN A 181 22.65 2.25 3.89
CA ASN A 181 22.34 1.84 5.26
C ASN A 181 21.69 0.42 5.33
N ASN A 182 21.85 -0.41 4.30
CA ASN A 182 21.35 -1.78 4.21
C ASN A 182 19.83 -1.94 4.39
N PHE A 183 19.04 -0.91 4.11
CA PHE A 183 17.59 -1.01 4.14
C PHE A 183 17.08 -1.73 2.87
N LYS A 184 16.59 -2.98 3.04
CA LYS A 184 16.29 -3.89 1.91
C LYS A 184 14.83 -3.92 1.47
N LYS A 185 13.90 -3.40 2.29
CA LYS A 185 12.45 -3.50 2.00
C LYS A 185 11.94 -2.26 1.24
N ILE A 186 12.51 -2.02 0.07
CA ILE A 186 12.21 -0.90 -0.80
C ILE A 186 11.40 -1.40 -2.00
N LYS A 187 10.32 -0.70 -2.30
CA LYS A 187 9.52 -0.93 -3.50
C LYS A 187 9.34 0.38 -4.25
N ILE A 188 9.46 0.33 -5.56
CA ILE A 188 9.15 1.46 -6.43
C ILE A 188 7.81 1.17 -7.10
N ASN A 189 6.91 2.13 -7.08
CA ASN A 189 5.66 2.07 -7.81
C ASN A 189 5.66 3.15 -8.89
N ALA A 190 5.19 2.79 -10.08
CA ALA A 190 4.96 3.70 -11.19
C ALA A 190 3.55 3.50 -11.74
N VAL A 191 2.83 4.56 -12.07
CA VAL A 191 1.59 4.49 -12.83
C VAL A 191 1.94 4.33 -14.30
N LEU A 192 1.36 3.31 -14.96
CA LEU A 192 1.58 3.04 -16.38
C LEU A 192 0.70 3.96 -17.22
N LEU A 193 1.32 4.76 -18.09
CA LEU A 193 0.67 5.79 -18.89
C LEU A 193 0.98 5.62 -20.37
N LYS A 194 -0.07 5.48 -21.20
CA LYS A 194 0.01 5.31 -22.65
C LYS A 194 0.76 6.46 -23.32
N GLY A 195 1.74 6.10 -24.15
CA GLY A 195 2.56 7.06 -24.90
C GLY A 195 3.51 7.91 -24.05
N VAL A 196 3.64 7.60 -22.75
CA VAL A 196 4.52 8.33 -21.84
C VAL A 196 5.64 7.44 -21.29
N ASN A 197 5.28 6.37 -20.58
CA ASN A 197 6.24 5.47 -19.92
C ASN A 197 5.93 3.98 -20.18
N ASP A 198 5.23 3.67 -21.28
CA ASP A 198 4.79 2.34 -21.70
C ASP A 198 5.59 1.77 -22.89
N SER A 199 6.70 2.40 -23.27
CA SER A 199 7.58 1.91 -24.34
C SER A 199 8.48 0.78 -23.85
N GLU A 200 8.96 -0.06 -24.80
CA GLU A 200 9.95 -1.09 -24.49
C GLU A 200 11.26 -0.50 -23.95
N GLU A 201 11.64 0.70 -24.39
CA GLU A 201 12.79 1.44 -23.87
C GLU A 201 12.60 1.78 -22.38
N ASP A 202 11.41 2.27 -21.99
CA ASP A 202 11.10 2.53 -20.57
C ASP A 202 11.17 1.26 -19.73
N PHE A 203 10.65 0.13 -20.24
CA PHE A 203 10.70 -1.15 -19.56
C PHE A 203 12.14 -1.66 -19.40
N ASN A 204 12.98 -1.53 -20.44
CA ASN A 204 14.40 -1.88 -20.38
C ASN A 204 15.16 -1.01 -19.36
N LYS A 205 14.87 0.30 -19.25
CA LYS A 205 15.46 1.17 -18.22
C LYS A 205 15.15 0.67 -16.81
N TRP A 206 13.90 0.29 -16.55
CA TRP A 206 13.52 -0.30 -15.27
C TRP A 206 14.17 -1.66 -15.03
N GLU A 207 14.29 -2.49 -16.06
CA GLU A 207 14.95 -3.80 -15.95
C GLU A 207 16.41 -3.62 -15.53
N GLN A 208 17.16 -2.73 -16.18
CA GLN A 208 18.54 -2.41 -15.80
C GLN A 208 18.62 -1.83 -14.38
N PHE A 209 17.69 -0.96 -14.01
CA PHE A 209 17.65 -0.38 -12.68
C PHE A 209 17.44 -1.44 -11.58
N VAL A 210 16.48 -2.35 -11.76
CA VAL A 210 16.18 -3.45 -10.82
C VAL A 210 17.34 -4.46 -10.75
N LYS A 211 18.07 -4.67 -11.87
CA LYS A 211 19.23 -5.55 -11.91
C LYS A 211 20.37 -5.06 -11.01
N ILE A 212 20.61 -3.76 -11.00
CA ILE A 212 21.69 -3.12 -10.23
C ILE A 212 21.28 -2.86 -8.78
N ASN A 213 20.01 -2.51 -8.56
CA ASN A 213 19.49 -2.08 -7.27
C ASN A 213 18.69 -3.18 -6.58
N TYR A 214 18.74 -3.24 -5.25
CA TYR A 214 17.95 -4.18 -4.43
C TYR A 214 16.55 -3.64 -4.17
N VAL A 215 15.74 -3.47 -5.23
CA VAL A 215 14.38 -2.93 -5.14
C VAL A 215 13.40 -3.82 -5.87
N ASP A 216 12.17 -3.90 -5.37
CA ASP A 216 11.04 -4.41 -6.14
C ASP A 216 10.42 -3.25 -6.92
N PHE A 217 10.16 -3.43 -8.20
CA PHE A 217 9.46 -2.43 -9.01
C PHE A 217 8.05 -2.89 -9.36
N ARG A 218 7.09 -1.96 -9.46
CA ARG A 218 5.70 -2.26 -9.83
C ARG A 218 5.12 -1.22 -10.76
N TYR A 219 4.57 -1.68 -11.86
CA TYR A 219 3.60 -0.87 -12.58
C TYR A 219 2.19 -1.03 -12.02
N ILE A 220 1.50 0.09 -11.93
CA ILE A 220 0.09 0.20 -11.54
C ILE A 220 -0.67 0.69 -12.77
N GLU A 221 -1.60 -0.10 -13.26
CA GLU A 221 -2.51 0.32 -14.32
C GLU A 221 -3.29 1.55 -13.86
N LEU A 222 -3.33 2.59 -14.70
CA LEU A 222 -4.02 3.84 -14.38
C LEU A 222 -5.48 3.57 -14.02
N MET A 223 -5.93 4.11 -12.90
CA MET A 223 -7.30 3.94 -12.41
C MET A 223 -8.13 5.20 -12.68
N GLN A 224 -9.35 5.00 -13.17
CA GLN A 224 -10.33 6.09 -13.25
C GLN A 224 -10.76 6.48 -11.82
N THR A 225 -10.88 7.78 -11.58
CA THR A 225 -11.46 8.39 -10.37
C THR A 225 -12.54 9.39 -10.78
N GLY A 226 -13.19 10.04 -9.80
CA GLY A 226 -14.22 11.04 -10.10
C GLY A 226 -13.71 12.20 -10.96
N ASP A 227 -12.47 12.64 -10.71
CA ASP A 227 -11.94 13.88 -11.28
C ASP A 227 -11.02 13.67 -12.50
N ASN A 228 -10.66 12.42 -12.86
CA ASN A 228 -9.61 12.20 -13.86
C ASN A 228 -10.08 11.57 -15.17
N LEU A 229 -11.36 11.62 -15.52
CA LEU A 229 -11.92 10.90 -16.66
C LEU A 229 -11.22 11.20 -17.98
N ASP A 230 -10.95 12.47 -18.29
CA ASP A 230 -10.30 12.84 -19.55
C ASP A 230 -8.82 12.43 -19.57
N TYR A 231 -8.13 12.56 -18.44
CA TYR A 231 -6.79 12.04 -18.28
C TYR A 231 -6.75 10.52 -18.45
N PHE A 232 -7.71 9.81 -17.84
CA PHE A 232 -7.86 8.37 -17.98
C PHE A 232 -8.07 7.95 -19.44
N LYS A 233 -9.02 8.56 -20.15
CA LYS A 233 -9.29 8.25 -21.57
C LYS A 233 -8.04 8.45 -22.44
N LYS A 234 -7.24 9.47 -22.15
CA LYS A 234 -6.05 9.80 -22.93
C LYS A 234 -4.87 8.87 -22.64
N TYR A 235 -4.64 8.53 -21.38
CA TYR A 235 -3.41 7.89 -20.96
C TYR A 235 -3.57 6.47 -20.42
N HIS A 236 -4.79 5.92 -20.35
CA HIS A 236 -4.96 4.54 -19.93
C HIS A 236 -4.41 3.56 -20.95
N VAL A 237 -3.68 2.58 -20.45
CA VAL A 237 -3.22 1.40 -21.18
C VAL A 237 -3.27 0.21 -20.23
N SER A 238 -3.69 -0.94 -20.73
CA SER A 238 -3.71 -2.17 -19.92
C SER A 238 -2.30 -2.57 -19.49
N ALA A 239 -2.15 -2.93 -18.22
CA ALA A 239 -0.88 -3.45 -17.70
C ALA A 239 -0.45 -4.79 -18.34
N ASN A 240 -1.27 -5.37 -19.21
CA ASN A 240 -0.89 -6.53 -20.02
C ASN A 240 0.31 -6.24 -20.92
N VAL A 241 0.50 -5.00 -21.41
CA VAL A 241 1.66 -4.64 -22.24
C VAL A 241 2.96 -4.92 -21.49
N PHE A 242 3.03 -4.58 -20.22
CA PHE A 242 4.21 -4.87 -19.40
C PHE A 242 4.29 -6.35 -19.00
N ARG A 243 3.18 -7.02 -18.76
CA ARG A 243 3.16 -8.47 -18.54
C ARG A 243 3.76 -9.22 -19.72
N ASP A 244 3.34 -8.86 -20.93
CA ASP A 244 3.78 -9.54 -22.15
C ASP A 244 5.27 -9.28 -22.41
N TYR A 245 5.77 -8.09 -22.09
CA TYR A 245 7.21 -7.81 -22.07
C TYR A 245 7.95 -8.73 -21.09
N LEU A 246 7.47 -8.85 -19.84
CA LEU A 246 8.11 -9.71 -18.84
C LEU A 246 8.15 -11.18 -19.28
N LEU A 247 7.07 -11.70 -19.85
CA LEU A 247 6.99 -13.07 -20.33
C LEU A 247 7.95 -13.34 -21.50
N LYS A 248 8.12 -12.39 -22.43
CA LYS A 248 9.12 -12.47 -23.50
C LYS A 248 10.56 -12.50 -22.98
N LYS A 249 10.80 -11.92 -21.80
CA LYS A 249 12.09 -11.88 -21.11
C LYS A 249 12.24 -12.98 -20.06
N GLU A 250 11.45 -14.04 -20.14
CA GLU A 250 11.52 -15.24 -19.28
C GLU A 250 11.27 -14.98 -17.77
N TRP A 251 10.64 -13.84 -17.42
CA TRP A 251 10.20 -13.61 -16.04
C TRP A 251 9.06 -14.55 -15.67
N ILE A 252 9.16 -15.19 -14.50
CA ILE A 252 8.22 -16.22 -14.04
C ILE A 252 7.29 -15.63 -12.97
N HIS A 253 5.98 -15.88 -13.10
CA HIS A 253 5.00 -15.48 -12.09
C HIS A 253 5.27 -16.18 -10.76
N GLN A 254 5.29 -15.40 -9.67
CA GLN A 254 5.43 -15.89 -8.30
C GLN A 254 4.11 -15.77 -7.55
N THR A 255 3.67 -16.86 -6.92
CA THR A 255 2.49 -16.85 -6.04
C THR A 255 2.69 -15.88 -4.87
N ALA A 256 1.65 -15.10 -4.55
CA ALA A 256 1.68 -14.12 -3.49
C ALA A 256 1.56 -14.76 -2.09
N GLY A 257 2.28 -14.22 -1.10
CA GLY A 257 2.09 -14.58 0.31
C GLY A 257 0.84 -13.95 0.92
N PHE A 258 0.42 -14.41 2.08
CA PHE A 258 -0.80 -14.01 2.80
C PHE A 258 -0.93 -12.49 3.06
N ASP A 259 0.13 -11.82 3.51
CA ASP A 259 0.14 -10.37 3.79
C ASP A 259 0.50 -9.52 2.57
N SER A 260 0.53 -10.14 1.40
CA SER A 260 0.85 -9.49 0.13
C SER A 260 -0.25 -8.51 -0.29
N GLY A 261 0.13 -7.48 -1.02
CA GLY A 261 -0.81 -6.59 -1.71
C GLY A 261 -1.35 -7.23 -3.00
N PRO A 262 -2.08 -6.47 -3.82
CA PRO A 262 -2.76 -6.97 -5.02
C PRO A 262 -1.82 -7.19 -6.21
N SER A 263 -0.52 -7.02 -6.04
CA SER A 263 0.46 -7.13 -7.11
C SER A 263 0.66 -8.59 -7.51
N LYS A 264 0.52 -8.90 -8.80
CA LYS A 264 1.06 -10.12 -9.39
C LYS A 264 2.56 -9.91 -9.56
N ASN A 265 3.38 -10.72 -8.87
CA ASN A 265 4.82 -10.55 -8.87
C ASN A 265 5.49 -11.53 -9.85
N TYR A 266 6.60 -11.08 -10.43
CA TYR A 266 7.42 -11.85 -11.37
C TYR A 266 8.85 -11.85 -10.87
N ILE A 267 9.52 -12.99 -10.97
CA ILE A 267 10.92 -13.21 -10.59
C ILE A 267 11.73 -13.69 -11.78
N HIS A 268 13.01 -13.40 -11.78
CA HIS A 268 13.96 -13.90 -12.78
C HIS A 268 15.24 -14.33 -12.08
N LYS A 269 15.89 -15.41 -12.56
CA LYS A 269 17.07 -16.02 -11.94
C LYS A 269 18.27 -15.06 -11.78
N ASP A 270 18.41 -14.14 -12.73
CA ASP A 270 19.55 -13.21 -12.77
C ASP A 270 19.29 -11.88 -12.04
N PHE A 271 18.13 -11.74 -11.38
CA PHE A 271 17.72 -10.52 -10.71
C PHE A 271 17.45 -10.76 -9.23
N ARG A 272 17.89 -9.83 -8.40
CA ARG A 272 17.59 -9.85 -6.96
C ARG A 272 16.26 -9.19 -6.61
N GLY A 273 15.87 -8.19 -7.36
CA GLY A 273 14.56 -7.53 -7.26
C GLY A 273 13.48 -8.26 -8.04
N LYS A 274 12.24 -7.83 -7.86
CA LYS A 274 11.06 -8.39 -8.51
C LYS A 274 10.35 -7.33 -9.30
N PHE A 275 9.70 -7.75 -10.37
CA PHE A 275 8.68 -6.94 -11.01
C PHE A 275 7.29 -7.29 -10.49
N GLY A 276 6.40 -6.30 -10.46
CA GLY A 276 5.02 -6.46 -10.06
C GLY A 276 4.07 -5.73 -10.98
N ILE A 277 2.86 -6.24 -11.06
CA ILE A 277 1.77 -5.63 -11.82
C ILE A 277 0.55 -5.50 -10.91
N ILE A 278 0.00 -4.31 -10.82
CA ILE A 278 -1.28 -4.03 -10.16
C ILE A 278 -2.26 -3.63 -11.26
N ALA A 279 -3.14 -4.56 -11.65
CA ALA A 279 -4.11 -4.40 -12.72
C ALA A 279 -5.53 -4.43 -12.16
N PRO A 280 -6.09 -3.28 -11.72
CA PRO A 280 -7.40 -3.23 -11.07
C PRO A 280 -8.56 -3.64 -11.97
N TYR A 281 -8.41 -3.55 -13.28
CA TYR A 281 -9.41 -3.99 -14.26
C TYR A 281 -9.37 -5.50 -14.55
N SER A 282 -8.47 -6.26 -13.93
CA SER A 282 -8.44 -7.72 -14.10
C SER A 282 -9.57 -8.41 -13.33
N LYS A 283 -10.20 -9.42 -13.94
CA LYS A 283 -11.39 -10.14 -13.44
C LYS A 283 -11.32 -10.58 -11.97
N ASP A 284 -10.15 -11.00 -11.48
CA ASP A 284 -10.00 -11.58 -10.14
C ASP A 284 -9.33 -10.63 -9.12
N PHE A 285 -9.19 -9.35 -9.48
CA PHE A 285 -8.47 -8.38 -8.66
C PHE A 285 -9.03 -8.24 -7.23
N CYS A 286 -10.33 -8.32 -7.06
CA CYS A 286 -11.01 -8.17 -5.77
C CYS A 286 -11.11 -9.45 -4.95
N LYS A 287 -10.95 -10.63 -5.54
CA LYS A 287 -11.09 -11.92 -4.84
C LYS A 287 -10.10 -12.08 -3.67
N SER A 288 -8.88 -11.60 -3.82
CA SER A 288 -7.84 -11.64 -2.79
C SER A 288 -7.65 -10.31 -2.06
N CYS A 289 -8.64 -9.43 -2.07
CA CYS A 289 -8.54 -8.13 -1.41
C CYS A 289 -8.51 -8.30 0.11
N ASN A 290 -7.40 -7.89 0.72
CA ASN A 290 -7.14 -7.97 2.16
C ASN A 290 -6.95 -6.60 2.82
N ARG A 291 -7.47 -5.52 2.22
CA ARG A 291 -7.18 -4.14 2.63
C ARG A 291 -8.43 -3.36 2.97
N LEU A 292 -8.32 -2.60 4.05
CA LEU A 292 -9.25 -1.54 4.42
C LEU A 292 -8.48 -0.22 4.54
N ARG A 293 -9.23 0.90 4.56
CA ARG A 293 -8.64 2.24 4.57
C ARG A 293 -9.28 3.12 5.62
N ILE A 294 -8.49 4.02 6.17
CA ILE A 294 -8.98 5.13 6.99
C ILE A 294 -8.46 6.42 6.36
N THR A 295 -9.36 7.38 6.10
CA THR A 295 -9.02 8.69 5.54
C THR A 295 -8.31 9.56 6.57
N ALA A 296 -7.70 10.65 6.13
CA ALA A 296 -7.05 11.62 7.03
C ALA A 296 -8.06 12.34 7.96
N GLN A 297 -9.33 12.32 7.62
CA GLN A 297 -10.43 12.86 8.44
C GLN A 297 -11.03 11.82 9.40
N GLY A 298 -10.57 10.56 9.35
CA GLY A 298 -11.01 9.48 10.22
C GLY A 298 -12.22 8.71 9.72
N ASP A 299 -12.48 8.70 8.40
CA ASP A 299 -13.56 7.89 7.84
C ASP A 299 -13.03 6.50 7.43
N LEU A 300 -13.72 5.44 7.87
CA LEU A 300 -13.45 4.08 7.42
C LEU A 300 -13.99 3.90 5.99
N ARG A 301 -13.13 3.43 5.10
CA ARG A 301 -13.46 3.11 3.70
C ARG A 301 -13.19 1.63 3.44
N LEU A 302 -14.22 0.89 3.07
CA LEU A 302 -14.15 -0.55 2.81
C LEU A 302 -13.48 -0.86 1.47
N CYS A 303 -13.53 0.08 0.52
CA CYS A 303 -12.92 -0.01 -0.79
C CYS A 303 -12.34 1.34 -1.22
N LEU A 304 -11.37 1.33 -2.14
CA LEU A 304 -10.87 2.54 -2.81
C LEU A 304 -11.98 3.22 -3.61
N PHE A 305 -12.80 2.43 -4.29
CA PHE A 305 -13.92 2.85 -5.14
C PHE A 305 -15.28 2.60 -4.47
N GLY A 306 -15.34 2.65 -3.13
CA GLY A 306 -16.60 2.46 -2.40
C GLY A 306 -17.49 3.70 -2.47
N ASP A 307 -18.81 3.48 -2.42
CA ASP A 307 -19.82 4.53 -2.47
C ASP A 307 -20.07 5.16 -1.10
N THR A 308 -19.53 4.58 -0.04
CA THR A 308 -19.78 5.02 1.34
C THR A 308 -18.50 5.06 2.16
N GLY A 309 -18.51 5.89 3.18
CA GLY A 309 -17.53 5.93 4.26
C GLY A 309 -18.23 6.22 5.56
N ILE A 310 -17.78 5.67 6.67
CA ILE A 310 -18.32 5.96 8.00
C ILE A 310 -17.25 6.65 8.84
N SER A 311 -17.65 7.76 9.48
CA SER A 311 -16.75 8.47 10.37
C SER A 311 -16.54 7.70 11.67
N LEU A 312 -15.28 7.48 12.01
CA LEU A 312 -14.86 6.88 13.28
C LEU A 312 -14.67 7.95 14.37
N ARG A 313 -14.72 9.21 14.00
CA ARG A 313 -14.18 10.31 14.80
C ARG A 313 -14.86 10.49 16.16
N ALA A 314 -16.16 10.23 16.24
CA ALA A 314 -16.90 10.28 17.50
C ALA A 314 -16.39 9.25 18.53
N LEU A 315 -15.78 8.14 18.06
CA LEU A 315 -15.23 7.07 18.89
C LEU A 315 -13.70 7.15 19.07
N LEU A 316 -13.10 8.29 18.77
CA LEU A 316 -11.66 8.52 18.88
C LEU A 316 -11.29 9.55 19.97
N GLN A 317 -12.25 9.98 20.81
CA GLN A 317 -12.05 11.08 21.75
C GLN A 317 -11.33 10.66 23.03
N ASN A 318 -11.54 9.43 23.49
CA ASN A 318 -10.85 8.85 24.66
C ASN A 318 -10.60 7.35 24.48
N ASP A 319 -9.79 6.76 25.36
CA ASP A 319 -9.39 5.35 25.26
C ASP A 319 -10.54 4.38 25.65
N GLU A 320 -11.52 4.83 26.42
CA GLU A 320 -12.67 4.04 26.84
C GLU A 320 -13.62 3.72 25.67
N GLN A 321 -13.49 4.42 24.56
CA GLN A 321 -14.27 4.19 23.33
C GLN A 321 -13.68 3.12 22.42
N ILE A 322 -12.49 2.57 22.74
CA ILE A 322 -11.83 1.57 21.90
C ILE A 322 -12.71 0.32 21.68
N PRO A 323 -13.42 -0.24 22.68
CA PRO A 323 -14.33 -1.36 22.44
C PRO A 323 -15.42 -1.06 21.40
N GLN A 324 -16.10 0.08 21.52
CA GLN A 324 -17.14 0.52 20.57
C GLN A 324 -16.55 0.77 19.17
N LEU A 325 -15.32 1.30 19.09
CA LEU A 325 -14.61 1.50 17.83
C LEU A 325 -14.35 0.14 17.12
N LYS A 326 -13.94 -0.90 17.86
CA LYS A 326 -13.75 -2.24 17.32
C LYS A 326 -15.06 -2.84 16.79
N ASP A 327 -16.12 -2.72 17.57
CA ASP A 327 -17.44 -3.23 17.18
C ASP A 327 -17.94 -2.54 15.90
N LEU A 328 -17.78 -1.22 15.81
CA LEU A 328 -18.14 -0.45 14.62
C LEU A 328 -17.34 -0.91 13.38
N ILE A 329 -16.01 -1.02 13.50
CA ILE A 329 -15.15 -1.47 12.39
C ILE A 329 -15.57 -2.87 11.92
N ASN A 330 -15.82 -3.80 12.85
CA ASN A 330 -16.21 -5.16 12.52
C ASN A 330 -17.59 -5.22 11.85
N ALA A 331 -18.58 -4.51 12.39
CA ALA A 331 -19.93 -4.45 11.83
C ALA A 331 -19.94 -3.89 10.39
N GLN A 332 -19.07 -2.94 10.08
CA GLN A 332 -18.99 -2.36 8.74
C GLN A 332 -18.56 -3.35 7.66
N LEU A 333 -17.86 -4.42 8.01
CA LEU A 333 -17.43 -5.43 7.04
C LEU A 333 -18.59 -6.14 6.34
N ASN A 334 -19.76 -6.21 6.96
CA ASN A 334 -20.97 -6.76 6.36
C ASN A 334 -21.44 -5.97 5.11
N PHE A 335 -21.03 -4.69 4.99
CA PHE A 335 -21.36 -3.83 3.86
C PHE A 335 -20.28 -3.80 2.77
N LYS A 336 -19.18 -4.56 2.95
CA LYS A 336 -18.13 -4.62 1.95
C LYS A 336 -18.59 -5.40 0.72
N LYS A 337 -18.60 -4.73 -0.44
CA LYS A 337 -18.98 -5.35 -1.72
C LYS A 337 -17.96 -6.41 -2.17
N GLU A 338 -18.40 -7.36 -2.97
CA GLU A 338 -17.56 -8.39 -3.57
C GLU A 338 -16.47 -7.78 -4.47
N SER A 339 -16.86 -6.85 -5.34
CA SER A 339 -15.95 -6.13 -6.25
C SER A 339 -16.12 -4.62 -6.13
N HIS A 340 -15.16 -3.88 -6.68
CA HIS A 340 -15.25 -2.42 -6.85
C HIS A 340 -16.03 -2.01 -8.11
N TYR A 341 -16.25 -2.91 -9.05
CA TYR A 341 -16.97 -2.68 -10.32
C TYR A 341 -16.40 -1.53 -11.17
N LEU A 342 -15.08 -1.29 -11.06
CA LEU A 342 -14.41 -0.23 -11.81
C LEU A 342 -14.45 -0.49 -13.32
N GLU A 343 -14.47 -1.75 -13.73
CA GLU A 343 -14.65 -2.19 -15.11
C GLU A 343 -16.02 -1.80 -15.71
N LEU A 344 -17.00 -1.48 -14.86
CA LEU A 344 -18.32 -0.96 -15.23
C LEU A 344 -18.39 0.58 -15.11
N GLY A 345 -17.26 1.24 -14.89
CA GLY A 345 -17.18 2.70 -14.73
C GLY A 345 -17.54 3.21 -13.33
N ASN A 346 -17.71 2.31 -12.33
CA ASN A 346 -18.02 2.73 -10.97
C ASN A 346 -16.75 3.21 -10.25
N THR A 347 -16.60 4.53 -10.12
CA THR A 347 -15.47 5.17 -9.40
C THR A 347 -15.78 5.42 -7.93
N GLY A 348 -17.01 5.16 -7.47
CA GLY A 348 -17.47 5.46 -6.12
C GLY A 348 -17.42 6.97 -5.81
N ILE A 349 -17.28 7.30 -4.52
CA ILE A 349 -17.17 8.69 -4.05
C ILE A 349 -15.71 9.18 -3.92
N THR A 350 -14.77 8.51 -4.57
CA THR A 350 -13.35 8.91 -4.53
C THR A 350 -13.07 9.93 -5.63
N PRO A 351 -12.95 11.23 -5.29
CA PRO A 351 -12.68 12.26 -6.28
C PRO A 351 -11.29 12.07 -6.87
N HIS A 352 -10.29 11.95 -6.01
CA HIS A 352 -8.89 11.73 -6.39
C HIS A 352 -8.17 10.82 -5.37
N LEU A 353 -7.07 10.21 -5.79
CA LEU A 353 -6.36 9.20 -4.99
C LEU A 353 -5.74 9.76 -3.70
N ALA A 354 -5.34 11.03 -3.68
CA ALA A 354 -4.73 11.67 -2.51
C ALA A 354 -5.68 11.76 -1.29
N SER A 355 -7.00 11.85 -1.51
CA SER A 355 -7.99 11.95 -0.43
C SER A 355 -8.13 10.68 0.41
N ILE A 356 -7.66 9.56 -0.10
CA ILE A 356 -7.86 8.23 0.51
C ILE A 356 -6.55 7.43 0.58
N GLY A 357 -5.45 8.06 0.24
CA GLY A 357 -4.14 7.44 0.25
C GLY A 357 -3.99 6.35 -0.81
N GLY A 358 -3.94 6.73 -2.04
CA GLY A 358 -3.88 5.91 -3.25
C GLY A 358 -2.80 4.86 -3.32
#